data_fcb427b24ec816f723985129c86bd625
#
_entry.id   fcb427b24ec816f723985129c86bd625
#
_cell.length_a   1.000
_cell.length_b   1.000
_cell.length_c   1.000
_cell.angle_alpha   90.00
_cell.angle_beta   90.00
_cell.angle_gamma   90.00
#
_symmetry.space_group_name_H-M   'P 1'
#
loop_
_entity.id
_entity.type
_entity.pdbx_description
1 polymer ?
#
loop_
_entity_poly.entity_id
_entity_poly.type
_entity_poly.pdbx_seq_one_letter_code
_entity_poly.pdbx_strand_id
1 'polypeptide(L)'
;MPYYIRVLSPNSDVVASSVLRKALADGGVRASISGDAEDGLWEELVVADPSGNNVCTIEHTEAEGPGREEIDEFLEEVADCQPASAAAWLAGYLLTIRSIYAIQILAGTYKNDGWTIVGTLKDAIFGTAGGIMQADNEGFSNEDGYHILWQFDDDVTGDWWMAVMDNGRWRPFKMELGDHDQREAFFRGEVPTGVETLG
;
A
#
# COMPACT_ATOMS: atom_id res chain seq x y z
N MET A 1 -9.85 -11.46 10.74
CA MET A 1 -10.35 -10.63 9.64
C MET A 1 -9.41 -10.83 8.46
N PRO A 2 -9.86 -10.70 7.21
CA PRO A 2 -8.95 -10.67 6.07
C PRO A 2 -8.00 -9.47 6.21
N TYR A 3 -6.76 -9.60 5.70
CA TYR A 3 -5.79 -8.50 5.66
C TYR A 3 -5.63 -8.05 4.22
N TYR A 4 -5.73 -6.74 4.01
CA TYR A 4 -5.62 -6.13 2.69
C TYR A 4 -4.44 -5.17 2.61
N ILE A 5 -3.80 -5.15 1.43
CA ILE A 5 -2.91 -4.10 0.99
C ILE A 5 -3.56 -3.45 -0.23
N ARG A 6 -3.68 -2.12 -0.23
CA ARG A 6 -4.33 -1.38 -1.32
C ARG A 6 -3.35 -0.43 -2.00
N VAL A 7 -3.49 -0.31 -3.32
CA VAL A 7 -2.91 0.79 -4.09
C VAL A 7 -4.07 1.67 -4.53
N LEU A 8 -4.04 2.93 -4.10
CA LEU A 8 -5.06 3.94 -4.36
C LEU A 8 -4.51 4.90 -5.42
N SER A 9 -5.02 4.80 -6.64
CA SER A 9 -4.48 5.50 -7.81
C SER A 9 -5.34 6.67 -8.27
N PRO A 10 -4.75 7.83 -8.61
CA PRO A 10 -5.44 8.92 -9.27
C PRO A 10 -5.70 8.66 -10.77
N ASN A 11 -5.20 7.54 -11.31
CA ASN A 11 -5.42 7.13 -12.69
C ASN A 11 -6.58 6.14 -12.78
N SER A 12 -7.33 6.20 -13.87
CA SER A 12 -8.45 5.30 -14.15
C SER A 12 -8.08 4.10 -15.02
N ASP A 13 -6.86 4.10 -15.62
CA ASP A 13 -6.43 3.02 -16.49
C ASP A 13 -6.13 1.76 -15.69
N VAL A 14 -6.73 0.64 -16.07
CA VAL A 14 -6.51 -0.65 -15.44
C VAL A 14 -5.11 -1.17 -15.75
N VAL A 15 -4.37 -1.57 -14.72
CA VAL A 15 -3.08 -2.26 -14.90
C VAL A 15 -3.31 -3.61 -15.55
N ALA A 16 -2.87 -3.79 -16.80
CA ALA A 16 -3.10 -5.02 -17.53
C ALA A 16 -2.48 -6.24 -16.82
N SER A 17 -3.17 -7.38 -16.81
CA SER A 17 -2.67 -8.62 -16.21
C SER A 17 -1.34 -9.08 -16.81
N SER A 18 -1.04 -8.70 -18.06
CA SER A 18 0.24 -8.95 -18.72
C SER A 18 1.41 -8.23 -18.05
N VAL A 19 1.19 -7.05 -17.46
CA VAL A 19 2.21 -6.31 -16.68
C VAL A 19 2.56 -7.10 -15.43
N LEU A 20 1.57 -7.63 -14.73
CA LEU A 20 1.75 -8.43 -13.53
C LEU A 20 2.50 -9.74 -13.83
N ARG A 21 2.11 -10.45 -14.90
CA ARG A 21 2.80 -11.66 -15.37
C ARG A 21 4.25 -11.37 -15.74
N LYS A 22 4.50 -10.25 -16.42
CA LYS A 22 5.84 -9.81 -16.78
C LYS A 22 6.68 -9.52 -15.53
N ALA A 23 6.15 -8.82 -14.55
CA ALA A 23 6.85 -8.50 -13.30
C ALA A 23 7.29 -9.77 -12.56
N LEU A 24 6.39 -10.78 -12.44
CA LEU A 24 6.73 -12.08 -11.87
C LEU A 24 7.87 -12.76 -12.65
N ALA A 25 7.79 -12.76 -13.98
CA ALA A 25 8.80 -13.39 -14.83
C ALA A 25 10.15 -12.69 -14.72
N ASP A 26 10.18 -11.37 -14.75
CA ASP A 26 11.40 -10.55 -14.64
C ASP A 26 12.08 -10.73 -13.27
N GLY A 27 11.28 -10.87 -12.21
CA GLY A 27 11.76 -11.16 -10.86
C GLY A 27 12.14 -12.62 -10.61
N GLY A 28 11.96 -13.51 -11.60
CA GLY A 28 12.19 -14.95 -11.43
C GLY A 28 11.20 -15.61 -10.45
N VAL A 29 10.08 -14.95 -10.17
CA VAL A 29 9.05 -15.39 -9.23
C VAL A 29 8.03 -16.27 -9.95
N ARG A 30 7.86 -17.51 -9.50
CA ARG A 30 6.91 -18.44 -10.10
C ARG A 30 5.56 -18.39 -9.41
N ALA A 31 4.55 -17.93 -10.15
CA ALA A 31 3.15 -17.95 -9.73
C ALA A 31 2.23 -18.06 -10.96
N SER A 32 0.99 -18.46 -10.76
CA SER A 32 -0.06 -18.42 -11.76
C SER A 32 -1.06 -17.33 -11.43
N ILE A 33 -1.55 -16.63 -12.46
CA ILE A 33 -2.61 -15.63 -12.35
C ILE A 33 -3.79 -16.11 -13.22
N SER A 34 -5.00 -16.09 -12.67
CA SER A 34 -6.25 -16.43 -13.34
C SER A 34 -7.33 -15.39 -13.03
N GLY A 35 -8.38 -15.32 -13.86
CA GLY A 35 -9.50 -14.39 -13.68
C GLY A 35 -9.54 -13.23 -14.68
N ASP A 36 -8.50 -13.06 -15.53
CA ASP A 36 -8.49 -12.02 -16.55
C ASP A 36 -9.37 -12.37 -17.75
N ALA A 37 -9.98 -11.35 -18.37
CA ALA A 37 -10.70 -11.47 -19.62
C ALA A 37 -9.72 -11.48 -20.82
N GLU A 38 -10.19 -11.89 -22.00
CA GLU A 38 -9.38 -11.99 -23.22
C GLU A 38 -8.80 -10.64 -23.69
N ASP A 39 -9.45 -9.53 -23.34
CA ASP A 39 -9.01 -8.16 -23.66
C ASP A 39 -7.98 -7.58 -22.64
N GLY A 40 -7.62 -8.36 -21.63
CA GLY A 40 -6.68 -7.95 -20.57
C GLY A 40 -7.31 -7.07 -19.49
N LEU A 41 -8.61 -6.78 -19.57
CA LEU A 41 -9.37 -6.17 -18.49
C LEU A 41 -9.74 -7.23 -17.45
N TRP A 42 -9.82 -6.81 -16.21
CA TRP A 42 -10.17 -7.70 -15.11
C TRP A 42 -10.76 -6.89 -13.94
N GLU A 43 -11.65 -7.53 -13.22
CA GLU A 43 -12.20 -7.03 -11.96
C GLU A 43 -11.56 -7.74 -10.77
N GLU A 44 -11.29 -9.04 -10.91
CA GLU A 44 -10.65 -9.87 -9.90
C GLU A 44 -9.66 -10.83 -10.53
N LEU A 45 -8.46 -10.91 -9.92
CA LEU A 45 -7.43 -11.91 -10.24
C LEU A 45 -7.18 -12.81 -9.05
N VAL A 46 -7.04 -14.11 -9.29
CA VAL A 46 -6.61 -15.08 -8.28
C VAL A 46 -5.17 -15.48 -8.57
N VAL A 47 -4.32 -15.38 -7.56
CA VAL A 47 -2.88 -15.69 -7.66
C VAL A 47 -2.56 -16.92 -6.82
N ALA A 48 -1.90 -17.90 -7.43
CA ALA A 48 -1.49 -19.12 -6.75
C ALA A 48 0.02 -19.41 -6.92
N ASP A 49 0.61 -20.02 -5.90
CA ASP A 49 1.98 -20.51 -5.93
C ASP A 49 2.14 -21.74 -6.86
N PRO A 50 3.36 -22.21 -7.17
CA PRO A 50 3.58 -23.39 -8.03
C PRO A 50 2.99 -24.70 -7.47
N SER A 51 2.65 -24.74 -6.19
CA SER A 51 2.00 -25.88 -5.55
C SER A 51 0.45 -25.81 -5.61
N GLY A 52 -0.10 -24.74 -6.18
CA GLY A 52 -1.54 -24.50 -6.30
C GLY A 52 -2.21 -23.94 -5.05
N ASN A 53 -1.42 -23.41 -4.08
CA ASN A 53 -2.01 -22.68 -2.95
C ASN A 53 -2.35 -21.25 -3.38
N ASN A 54 -3.57 -20.79 -3.12
CA ASN A 54 -3.94 -19.39 -3.34
C ASN A 54 -3.16 -18.47 -2.38
N VAL A 55 -2.38 -17.56 -2.96
CA VAL A 55 -1.53 -16.59 -2.25
C VAL A 55 -2.31 -15.31 -1.96
N CYS A 56 -2.94 -14.75 -2.97
CA CYS A 56 -3.78 -13.56 -2.83
C CYS A 56 -4.87 -13.53 -3.89
N THR A 57 -5.89 -12.71 -3.67
CA THR A 57 -6.71 -12.15 -4.74
C THR A 57 -6.36 -10.69 -4.93
N ILE A 58 -6.59 -10.17 -6.13
CA ILE A 58 -6.41 -8.76 -6.44
C ILE A 58 -7.69 -8.28 -7.09
N GLU A 59 -8.37 -7.34 -6.46
CA GLU A 59 -9.57 -6.71 -6.99
C GLU A 59 -9.23 -5.33 -7.52
N HIS A 60 -9.83 -4.96 -8.66
CA HIS A 60 -9.78 -3.61 -9.19
C HIS A 60 -11.19 -3.01 -9.14
N THR A 61 -11.31 -1.85 -8.50
CA THR A 61 -12.58 -1.12 -8.37
C THR A 61 -12.37 0.33 -8.79
N GLU A 62 -13.29 0.87 -9.58
CA GLU A 62 -13.34 2.32 -9.84
C GLU A 62 -13.76 3.06 -8.58
N ALA A 63 -13.16 4.25 -8.32
CA ALA A 63 -13.49 5.07 -7.15
C ALA A 63 -14.82 5.84 -7.35
N GLU A 64 -15.85 5.11 -7.83
CA GLU A 64 -17.25 5.52 -7.98
C GLU A 64 -18.13 4.44 -7.33
N GLY A 65 -19.36 4.80 -6.97
CA GLY A 65 -20.23 3.83 -6.28
C GLY A 65 -19.59 3.20 -5.05
N PRO A 66 -19.44 1.86 -4.97
CA PRO A 66 -18.83 1.19 -3.81
C PRO A 66 -17.40 1.62 -3.52
N GLY A 67 -16.58 1.87 -4.55
CA GLY A 67 -15.21 2.39 -4.37
C GLY A 67 -15.19 3.80 -3.79
N ARG A 68 -16.22 4.60 -4.04
CA ARG A 68 -16.37 5.92 -3.39
C ARG A 68 -16.70 5.79 -1.92
N GLU A 69 -17.53 4.82 -1.54
CA GLU A 69 -17.85 4.54 -0.14
C GLU A 69 -16.59 4.16 0.65
N GLU A 70 -15.69 3.34 0.07
CA GLU A 70 -14.41 2.99 0.69
C GLU A 70 -13.49 4.21 0.87
N ILE A 71 -13.43 5.12 -0.10
CA ILE A 71 -12.68 6.39 0.04
C ILE A 71 -13.28 7.27 1.14
N ASP A 72 -14.60 7.34 1.27
CA ASP A 72 -15.26 8.12 2.30
C ASP A 72 -15.00 7.52 3.70
N GLU A 73 -14.93 6.19 3.85
CA GLU A 73 -14.49 5.49 5.07
C GLU A 73 -13.04 5.87 5.44
N PHE A 74 -12.11 5.87 4.46
CA PHE A 74 -10.74 6.32 4.71
C PHE A 74 -10.68 7.79 5.13
N LEU A 75 -11.49 8.68 4.55
CA LEU A 75 -11.54 10.09 4.94
C LEU A 75 -11.98 10.27 6.40
N GLU A 76 -12.94 9.46 6.87
CA GLU A 76 -13.35 9.45 8.27
C GLU A 76 -12.24 8.90 9.18
N GLU A 77 -11.60 7.81 8.77
CA GLU A 77 -10.55 7.14 9.54
C GLU A 77 -9.31 8.01 9.76
N VAL A 78 -8.87 8.75 8.74
CA VAL A 78 -7.65 9.56 8.82
C VAL A 78 -7.82 10.90 9.52
N ALA A 79 -9.05 11.33 9.80
CA ALA A 79 -9.35 12.68 10.31
C ALA A 79 -8.62 13.02 11.62
N ASP A 80 -8.47 12.04 12.51
CA ASP A 80 -7.84 12.19 13.83
C ASP A 80 -6.45 11.53 13.93
N CYS A 81 -5.90 11.06 12.80
CA CYS A 81 -4.61 10.39 12.78
C CYS A 81 -3.42 11.35 12.86
N GLN A 82 -2.26 10.80 13.24
CA GLN A 82 -1.01 11.52 13.38
C GLN A 82 0.04 11.05 12.35
N PRO A 83 0.89 11.95 11.86
CA PRO A 83 0.93 13.41 12.10
C PRO A 83 -0.23 14.16 11.43
N ALA A 84 -0.76 15.19 12.07
CA ALA A 84 -1.88 15.98 11.54
C ALA A 84 -1.61 16.61 10.16
N SER A 85 -0.35 16.96 9.87
CA SER A 85 0.06 17.47 8.55
C SER A 85 -0.07 16.41 7.45
N ALA A 86 0.26 15.16 7.75
CA ALA A 86 0.11 14.04 6.83
C ALA A 86 -1.37 13.67 6.64
N ALA A 87 -2.15 13.66 7.72
CA ALA A 87 -3.59 13.43 7.66
C ALA A 87 -4.31 14.47 6.79
N ALA A 88 -3.97 15.75 6.94
CA ALA A 88 -4.53 16.83 6.12
C ALA A 88 -4.15 16.70 4.63
N TRP A 89 -2.90 16.35 4.33
CA TRP A 89 -2.45 16.09 2.96
C TRP A 89 -3.19 14.90 2.36
N LEU A 90 -3.26 13.79 3.11
CA LEU A 90 -3.90 12.55 2.69
C LEU A 90 -5.39 12.74 2.40
N ALA A 91 -6.11 13.49 3.26
CA ALA A 91 -7.51 13.82 3.03
C ALA A 91 -7.73 14.55 1.68
N GLY A 92 -6.82 15.46 1.32
CA GLY A 92 -6.83 16.11 0.00
C GLY A 92 -6.51 15.14 -1.15
N TYR A 93 -5.56 14.25 -0.94
CA TYR A 93 -5.13 13.27 -1.95
C TYR A 93 -6.21 12.22 -2.23
N LEU A 94 -6.87 11.69 -1.21
CA LEU A 94 -7.95 10.71 -1.32
C LEU A 94 -9.09 11.18 -2.24
N LEU A 95 -9.35 12.48 -2.30
CA LEU A 95 -10.36 13.04 -3.22
C LEU A 95 -9.95 12.96 -4.71
N THR A 96 -8.69 12.69 -5.00
CA THR A 96 -8.18 12.57 -6.37
C THR A 96 -8.20 11.12 -6.88
N ILE A 97 -8.45 10.16 -6.02
CA ILE A 97 -8.41 8.72 -6.37
C ILE A 97 -9.49 8.40 -7.40
N ARG A 98 -9.11 7.59 -8.39
CA ARG A 98 -9.95 7.11 -9.50
C ARG A 98 -10.09 5.60 -9.53
N SER A 99 -9.09 4.87 -9.03
CA SER A 99 -9.14 3.41 -8.95
C SER A 99 -8.46 2.88 -7.69
N ILE A 100 -8.94 1.76 -7.21
CA ILE A 100 -8.48 1.02 -6.04
C ILE A 100 -8.07 -0.37 -6.49
N TYR A 101 -6.87 -0.79 -6.15
CA TYR A 101 -6.40 -2.16 -6.29
C TYR A 101 -6.27 -2.76 -4.89
N ALA A 102 -7.18 -3.68 -4.53
CA ALA A 102 -7.20 -4.32 -3.22
C ALA A 102 -6.59 -5.72 -3.32
N ILE A 103 -5.46 -5.93 -2.67
CA ILE A 103 -4.75 -7.22 -2.58
C ILE A 103 -5.15 -7.88 -1.27
N GLN A 104 -6.04 -8.87 -1.32
CA GLN A 104 -6.41 -9.67 -0.16
C GLN A 104 -5.36 -10.76 0.07
N ILE A 105 -4.79 -10.79 1.25
CA ILE A 105 -3.80 -11.78 1.66
C ILE A 105 -4.49 -13.09 2.06
N LEU A 106 -4.09 -14.19 1.42
CA LEU A 106 -4.63 -15.51 1.66
C LEU A 106 -3.62 -16.45 2.34
N ALA A 107 -4.05 -17.61 2.79
CA ALA A 107 -3.23 -18.56 3.54
C ALA A 107 -1.97 -19.02 2.79
N GLY A 108 -1.96 -19.00 1.47
CA GLY A 108 -0.78 -19.35 0.66
C GLY A 108 0.36 -18.34 0.80
N THR A 109 0.08 -17.08 1.17
CA THR A 109 1.10 -16.04 1.37
C THR A 109 2.08 -16.40 2.49
N TYR A 110 1.61 -17.11 3.51
CA TYR A 110 2.42 -17.54 4.66
C TYR A 110 3.21 -18.82 4.39
N LYS A 111 3.23 -19.31 3.14
CA LYS A 111 3.96 -20.50 2.71
C LYS A 111 5.02 -20.14 1.66
N ASN A 112 6.16 -20.82 1.70
CA ASN A 112 7.22 -20.65 0.70
C ASN A 112 7.53 -19.16 0.41
N ASP A 113 7.51 -18.80 -0.88
CA ASP A 113 7.81 -17.45 -1.37
C ASP A 113 6.56 -16.57 -1.50
N GLY A 114 5.47 -16.86 -0.78
CA GLY A 114 4.17 -16.18 -0.95
C GLY A 114 4.27 -14.67 -0.75
N TRP A 115 4.98 -14.18 0.25
CA TRP A 115 5.23 -12.74 0.43
C TRP A 115 6.05 -12.12 -0.69
N THR A 116 6.97 -12.87 -1.31
CA THR A 116 7.71 -12.41 -2.50
C THR A 116 6.77 -12.24 -3.69
N ILE A 117 5.82 -13.16 -3.87
CA ILE A 117 4.78 -13.05 -4.91
C ILE A 117 3.94 -11.80 -4.68
N VAL A 118 3.39 -11.60 -3.47
CA VAL A 118 2.57 -10.43 -3.12
C VAL A 118 3.37 -9.13 -3.33
N GLY A 119 4.59 -9.05 -2.81
CA GLY A 119 5.45 -7.88 -2.95
C GLY A 119 5.71 -7.53 -4.42
N THR A 120 6.06 -8.51 -5.25
CA THR A 120 6.31 -8.31 -6.69
C THR A 120 5.06 -7.74 -7.39
N LEU A 121 3.88 -8.27 -7.10
CA LEU A 121 2.62 -7.82 -7.72
C LEU A 121 2.22 -6.42 -7.22
N LYS A 122 2.30 -6.18 -5.92
CA LYS A 122 2.07 -4.88 -5.30
C LYS A 122 2.97 -3.81 -5.92
N ASP A 123 4.27 -4.08 -6.03
CA ASP A 123 5.24 -3.13 -6.60
C ASP A 123 4.98 -2.88 -8.08
N ALA A 124 4.55 -3.91 -8.85
CA ALA A 124 4.18 -3.76 -10.26
C ALA A 124 2.92 -2.90 -10.44
N ILE A 125 1.90 -3.09 -9.59
CA ILE A 125 0.70 -2.25 -9.59
C ILE A 125 1.07 -0.82 -9.22
N PHE A 126 1.74 -0.62 -8.09
CA PHE A 126 2.14 0.70 -7.60
C PHE A 126 3.02 1.45 -8.60
N GLY A 127 4.02 0.78 -9.17
CA GLY A 127 4.91 1.39 -10.16
C GLY A 127 4.24 1.71 -11.50
N THR A 128 3.12 1.06 -11.84
CA THR A 128 2.38 1.28 -13.10
C THR A 128 1.24 2.26 -12.93
N ALA A 129 0.40 2.05 -11.92
CA ALA A 129 -0.77 2.89 -11.63
C ALA A 129 -0.40 4.21 -10.96
N GLY A 130 0.73 4.24 -10.21
CA GLY A 130 1.06 5.34 -9.33
C GLY A 130 0.10 5.44 -8.15
N GLY A 131 0.20 6.52 -7.39
CA GLY A 131 -0.71 6.78 -6.28
C GLY A 131 -0.07 6.55 -4.91
N ILE A 132 -0.85 6.12 -3.95
CA ILE A 132 -0.45 5.86 -2.57
C ILE A 132 -0.81 4.44 -2.17
N MET A 133 -0.21 3.93 -1.09
CA MET A 133 -0.57 2.62 -0.55
C MET A 133 -1.24 2.75 0.82
N GLN A 134 -2.15 1.81 1.10
CA GLN A 134 -2.74 1.59 2.41
C GLN A 134 -2.60 0.11 2.75
N ALA A 135 -2.32 -0.19 4.01
CA ALA A 135 -2.34 -1.56 4.52
C ALA A 135 -3.07 -1.60 5.86
N ASP A 136 -3.89 -2.63 6.03
CA ASP A 136 -4.70 -2.80 7.26
C ASP A 136 -3.80 -2.88 8.49
N ASN A 137 -4.11 -2.10 9.53
CA ASN A 137 -3.35 -1.98 10.78
C ASN A 137 -1.91 -1.46 10.63
N GLU A 138 -1.55 -0.88 9.50
CA GLU A 138 -0.26 -0.23 9.30
C GLU A 138 -0.45 1.26 8.99
N GLY A 139 -1.40 1.58 8.10
CA GLY A 139 -1.73 2.95 7.69
C GLY A 139 -1.39 3.22 6.23
N PHE A 140 -0.95 4.44 5.93
CA PHE A 140 -0.77 4.93 4.57
C PHE A 140 0.69 5.25 4.27
N SER A 141 1.09 4.97 3.02
CA SER A 141 2.36 5.43 2.45
C SER A 141 2.10 6.47 1.36
N ASN A 142 3.03 7.39 1.19
CA ASN A 142 2.97 8.40 0.13
C ASN A 142 3.32 7.82 -1.27
N GLU A 143 3.35 8.67 -2.29
CA GLU A 143 3.64 8.33 -3.68
C GLU A 143 5.06 7.76 -3.90
N ASP A 144 5.99 7.99 -2.96
CA ASP A 144 7.35 7.44 -2.96
C ASP A 144 7.43 6.11 -2.17
N GLY A 145 6.34 5.66 -1.55
CA GLY A 145 6.25 4.43 -0.77
C GLY A 145 6.70 4.57 0.69
N TYR A 146 6.97 5.78 1.19
CA TYR A 146 7.29 6.03 2.59
C TYR A 146 6.04 6.13 3.44
N HIS A 147 6.05 5.52 4.62
CA HIS A 147 4.93 5.55 5.56
C HIS A 147 4.74 6.97 6.13
N ILE A 148 3.51 7.46 6.10
CA ILE A 148 3.23 8.87 6.45
C ILE A 148 2.21 9.02 7.57
N LEU A 149 1.48 7.96 7.93
CA LEU A 149 0.42 8.01 8.91
C LEU A 149 0.50 6.79 9.84
N TRP A 150 0.32 7.02 11.16
CA TRP A 150 0.40 5.96 12.15
C TRP A 150 -0.95 5.31 12.37
N GLN A 151 -1.03 4.01 12.06
CA GLN A 151 -2.16 3.13 12.39
C GLN A 151 -1.67 1.77 12.92
N PHE A 152 -0.40 1.68 13.28
CA PHE A 152 0.17 0.49 13.89
C PHE A 152 -0.35 0.26 15.29
N ASP A 153 -0.36 -0.98 15.73
CA ASP A 153 -0.58 -1.35 17.12
C ASP A 153 0.50 -0.75 18.05
N ASP A 154 0.18 -0.55 19.31
CA ASP A 154 1.06 0.11 20.29
C ASP A 154 2.36 -0.67 20.57
N ASP A 155 2.35 -1.99 20.39
CA ASP A 155 3.47 -2.90 20.63
C ASP A 155 4.32 -3.21 19.38
N VAL A 156 4.05 -2.53 18.26
CA VAL A 156 4.84 -2.69 17.03
C VAL A 156 6.29 -2.27 17.25
N THR A 157 7.22 -3.01 16.64
CA THR A 157 8.66 -2.75 16.67
C THR A 157 9.28 -3.01 15.30
N GLY A 158 10.51 -2.56 15.11
CA GLY A 158 11.29 -2.77 13.90
C GLY A 158 11.54 -1.49 13.12
N ASP A 159 12.51 -1.55 12.24
CA ASP A 159 12.92 -0.43 11.40
C ASP A 159 11.98 -0.22 10.22
N TRP A 160 11.43 0.99 10.10
CA TRP A 160 10.56 1.38 8.97
C TRP A 160 11.00 2.69 8.34
N TRP A 161 10.79 2.78 7.02
CA TRP A 161 10.93 4.02 6.29
C TRP A 161 9.65 4.83 6.40
N MET A 162 9.76 5.94 7.12
CA MET A 162 8.68 6.89 7.35
C MET A 162 8.97 8.20 6.61
N ALA A 163 7.97 9.06 6.47
CA ALA A 163 8.18 10.44 6.02
C ALA A 163 7.25 11.41 6.75
N VAL A 164 7.75 12.62 6.99
CA VAL A 164 6.96 13.75 7.51
C VAL A 164 6.91 14.88 6.48
N MET A 165 5.86 15.68 6.54
CA MET A 165 5.68 16.83 5.66
C MET A 165 6.39 18.05 6.24
N ASP A 166 7.41 18.55 5.54
CA ASP A 166 8.16 19.76 5.89
C ASP A 166 8.14 20.74 4.72
N ASN A 167 7.56 21.92 4.90
CA ASN A 167 7.45 22.96 3.88
C ASN A 167 6.90 22.46 2.53
N GLY A 168 5.90 21.59 2.57
CA GLY A 168 5.24 21.02 1.38
C GLY A 168 6.04 19.94 0.66
N ARG A 169 7.04 19.35 1.30
CA ARG A 169 7.85 18.25 0.77
C ARG A 169 7.95 17.12 1.78
N TRP A 170 7.93 15.89 1.30
CA TRP A 170 8.21 14.73 2.12
C TRP A 170 9.69 14.66 2.47
N ARG A 171 9.97 14.43 3.75
CA ARG A 171 11.32 14.17 4.28
C ARG A 171 11.36 12.74 4.80
N PRO A 172 11.93 11.81 4.02
CA PRO A 172 12.02 10.42 4.42
C PRO A 172 13.14 10.20 5.43
N PHE A 173 12.87 9.29 6.38
CA PHE A 173 13.83 8.84 7.39
C PHE A 173 13.47 7.44 7.84
N LYS A 174 14.45 6.75 8.41
CA LYS A 174 14.28 5.41 8.96
C LYS A 174 14.17 5.51 10.47
N MET A 175 13.11 4.98 11.06
CA MET A 175 12.92 4.95 12.51
C MET A 175 12.66 3.54 13.01
N GLU A 176 13.00 3.31 14.28
CA GLU A 176 12.59 2.13 15.04
C GLU A 176 11.19 2.38 15.63
N LEU A 177 10.18 1.63 15.18
CA LEU A 177 8.78 1.83 15.59
C LEU A 177 8.55 1.63 17.08
N GLY A 178 9.36 0.81 17.75
CA GLY A 178 9.31 0.61 19.21
C GLY A 178 9.96 1.72 20.02
N ASP A 179 10.70 2.64 19.40
CA ASP A 179 11.35 3.76 20.10
C ASP A 179 10.32 4.88 20.37
N HIS A 180 10.00 5.07 21.65
CA HIS A 180 8.99 6.04 22.08
C HIS A 180 9.34 7.49 21.69
N ASP A 181 10.61 7.89 21.81
CA ASP A 181 11.02 9.27 21.52
C ASP A 181 10.96 9.57 20.01
N GLN A 182 11.32 8.58 19.18
CA GLN A 182 11.17 8.68 17.72
C GLN A 182 9.69 8.72 17.32
N ARG A 183 8.83 7.91 17.94
CA ARG A 183 7.39 7.90 17.70
C ARG A 183 6.77 9.25 18.05
N GLU A 184 7.09 9.81 19.21
CA GLU A 184 6.60 11.12 19.62
C GLU A 184 7.05 12.26 18.68
N ALA A 185 8.28 12.21 18.16
CA ALA A 185 8.74 13.18 17.17
C ALA A 185 7.93 13.03 15.85
N PHE A 186 7.74 11.79 15.39
CA PHE A 186 6.91 11.50 14.21
C PHE A 186 5.48 12.04 14.37
N PHE A 187 4.83 11.81 15.50
CA PHE A 187 3.47 12.31 15.77
C PHE A 187 3.37 13.84 15.71
N ARG A 188 4.43 14.55 16.07
CA ARG A 188 4.50 16.03 15.91
C ARG A 188 4.82 16.48 14.48
N GLY A 189 5.04 15.54 13.54
CA GLY A 189 5.47 15.84 12.17
C GLY A 189 6.94 16.27 12.06
N GLU A 190 7.78 15.79 12.98
CA GLU A 190 9.21 16.10 13.05
C GLU A 190 10.04 14.87 12.67
N VAL A 191 11.19 15.09 12.01
CA VAL A 191 12.20 14.03 11.83
C VAL A 191 12.87 13.78 13.17
N PRO A 192 12.88 12.56 13.70
CA PRO A 192 13.54 12.26 14.96
C PRO A 192 15.03 12.52 14.91
N THR A 193 15.64 12.85 16.06
CA THR A 193 17.08 13.12 16.14
C THR A 193 17.89 11.83 16.02
N GLY A 194 18.95 11.85 15.20
CA GLY A 194 19.92 10.75 15.10
C GLY A 194 19.48 9.58 14.22
N VAL A 195 18.36 9.70 13.50
CA VAL A 195 17.90 8.69 12.54
C VAL A 195 18.60 8.81 11.17
N GLU A 196 18.58 7.73 10.40
CA GLU A 196 19.02 7.72 9.01
C GLU A 196 18.02 8.52 8.15
N THR A 197 18.52 9.45 7.33
CA THR A 197 17.70 10.24 6.40
C THR A 197 18.18 10.05 4.97
N LEU A 198 17.24 10.09 4.02
CA LEU A 198 17.58 10.22 2.60
C LEU A 198 17.66 11.72 2.26
N GLY A 199 18.83 12.11 1.75
CA GLY A 199 19.14 13.50 1.36
C GLY A 199 18.59 13.87 -0.02
#